data_67460e2b72bb0749a9414d23ad7fd26c
#
_entry.id   67460e2b72bb0749a9414d23ad7fd26c
#
_cell.length_a   1.000
_cell.length_b   1.000
_cell.length_c   1.000
_cell.angle_alpha   90.00
_cell.angle_beta   90.00
_cell.angle_gamma   90.00
#
_symmetry.space_group_name_H-M   'P 1'
#
loop_
_entity.id
_entity.type
_entity.pdbx_description
1 polymer ?
#
loop_
_entity_poly.entity_id
_entity_poly.type
_entity_poly.pdbx_seq_one_letter_code
_entity_poly.pdbx_strand_id
1 'polypeptide(L)'
;LSIILNHIGGPVQIGPYEGKQGITHREWRRSMMRLAVFPNIKVKLGGLGMKVCGSKFYSNSKPPTSDQLSELWKSWFFETIDLFGIDRCMFESNFPVDKGSCSYGVLWNAFKKISTNFSNDEKNKLFYQNAKETYNIKI
;
A
#
# COMPACT_ATOMS: atom_id res chain seq x y z
N LEU A 1 12.29 19.69 -2.67
CA LEU A 1 11.89 18.62 -3.58
C LEU A 1 10.91 17.70 -2.86
N SER A 2 9.75 17.42 -3.47
CA SER A 2 8.81 16.40 -2.98
C SER A 2 9.25 15.03 -3.50
N ILE A 3 9.25 14.03 -2.62
CA ILE A 3 9.59 12.65 -2.95
C ILE A 3 8.36 11.78 -2.72
N ILE A 4 8.05 10.91 -3.69
CA ILE A 4 6.93 9.98 -3.58
C ILE A 4 7.48 8.56 -3.53
N LEU A 5 7.30 7.91 -2.39
CA LEU A 5 7.67 6.52 -2.20
C LEU A 5 6.55 5.61 -2.74
N ASN A 6 6.83 4.90 -3.82
CA ASN A 6 5.88 3.96 -4.41
C ASN A 6 5.76 2.68 -3.57
N HIS A 7 4.58 2.08 -3.59
CA HIS A 7 4.32 0.71 -3.14
C HIS A 7 4.75 0.44 -1.70
N ILE A 8 4.53 1.41 -0.79
CA ILE A 8 5.02 1.34 0.61
C ILE A 8 6.50 0.95 0.73
N GLY A 9 7.33 1.36 -0.25
CA GLY A 9 8.74 1.01 -0.29
C GLY A 9 9.05 -0.40 -0.81
N GLY A 10 8.07 -1.15 -1.31
CA GLY A 10 8.25 -2.44 -1.98
C GLY A 10 8.90 -3.52 -1.11
N PRO A 11 8.28 -3.99 -0.02
CA PRO A 11 8.88 -5.02 0.85
C PRO A 11 9.15 -6.30 0.05
N VAL A 12 10.43 -6.67 -0.08
CA VAL A 12 10.84 -7.84 -0.87
C VAL A 12 10.64 -9.12 -0.07
N GLN A 13 9.88 -10.08 -0.63
CA GLN A 13 9.55 -11.37 0.02
C GLN A 13 9.78 -12.58 -0.90
N ILE A 14 10.70 -12.48 -1.84
CA ILE A 14 11.08 -13.55 -2.76
C ILE A 14 12.58 -13.81 -2.72
N GLY A 15 13.04 -14.89 -3.36
CA GLY A 15 14.45 -15.26 -3.42
C GLY A 15 15.02 -15.48 -2.02
N PRO A 16 16.14 -14.83 -1.65
CA PRO A 16 16.77 -15.03 -0.34
C PRO A 16 15.90 -14.59 0.86
N TYR A 17 14.80 -13.88 0.61
CA TYR A 17 13.85 -13.39 1.62
C TYR A 17 12.59 -14.27 1.74
N GLU A 18 12.42 -15.26 0.87
CA GLU A 18 11.28 -16.17 0.92
C GLU A 18 11.26 -16.95 2.24
N GLY A 19 10.07 -17.04 2.85
CA GLY A 19 9.91 -17.67 4.17
C GLY A 19 10.43 -16.85 5.35
N LYS A 20 10.98 -15.65 5.14
CA LYS A 20 11.57 -14.79 6.17
C LYS A 20 10.72 -13.54 6.48
N GLN A 21 9.38 -13.65 6.36
CA GLN A 21 8.46 -12.50 6.47
C GLN A 21 8.68 -11.67 7.74
N GLY A 22 8.92 -12.29 8.88
CA GLY A 22 9.16 -11.58 10.14
C GLY A 22 10.46 -10.74 10.13
N ILE A 23 11.52 -11.20 9.46
CA ILE A 23 12.76 -10.44 9.31
C ILE A 23 12.54 -9.31 8.31
N THR A 24 11.97 -9.63 7.16
CA THR A 24 11.67 -8.65 6.11
C THR A 24 10.79 -7.52 6.61
N HIS A 25 9.74 -7.84 7.38
CA HIS A 25 8.85 -6.85 7.97
C HIS A 25 9.58 -5.92 8.96
N ARG A 26 10.44 -6.47 9.84
CA ARG A 26 11.22 -5.64 10.78
C ARG A 26 12.17 -4.68 10.06
N GLU A 27 12.90 -5.17 9.05
CA GLU A 27 13.83 -4.33 8.27
C GLU A 27 13.09 -3.28 7.44
N TRP A 28 11.96 -3.66 6.83
CA TRP A 28 11.08 -2.73 6.13
C TRP A 28 10.58 -1.62 7.09
N ARG A 29 10.03 -1.99 8.24
CA ARG A 29 9.53 -1.04 9.23
C ARG A 29 10.62 -0.09 9.70
N ARG A 30 11.82 -0.61 9.98
CA ARG A 30 12.98 0.20 10.35
C ARG A 30 13.35 1.23 9.28
N SER A 31 13.33 0.82 8.03
CA SER A 31 13.60 1.69 6.88
C SER A 31 12.52 2.76 6.73
N MET A 32 11.24 2.39 6.86
CA MET A 32 10.11 3.32 6.81
C MET A 32 10.17 4.35 7.93
N MET A 33 10.51 3.95 9.15
CA MET A 33 10.73 4.88 10.28
C MET A 33 11.80 5.93 9.95
N ARG A 34 12.92 5.51 9.35
CA ARG A 34 14.00 6.42 8.95
C ARG A 34 13.57 7.40 7.85
N LEU A 35 12.71 6.98 6.93
CA LEU A 35 12.17 7.84 5.89
C LEU A 35 11.09 8.79 6.41
N ALA A 36 10.30 8.35 7.38
CA ALA A 36 9.17 9.11 7.89
C ALA A 36 9.57 10.44 8.60
N VAL A 37 10.83 10.56 9.06
CA VAL A 37 11.35 11.79 9.67
C VAL A 37 11.46 12.94 8.67
N PHE A 38 11.48 12.65 7.37
CA PHE A 38 11.57 13.66 6.32
C PHE A 38 10.16 14.10 5.90
N PRO A 39 9.76 15.37 6.15
CA PRO A 39 8.40 15.83 5.91
C PRO A 39 8.03 15.94 4.42
N ASN A 40 9.02 15.95 3.54
CA ASN A 40 8.86 16.03 2.09
C ASN A 40 8.63 14.67 1.42
N ILE A 41 8.59 13.57 2.18
CA ILE A 41 8.30 12.23 1.64
C ILE A 41 6.82 11.91 1.83
N LYS A 42 6.15 11.57 0.73
CA LYS A 42 4.78 11.03 0.68
C LYS A 42 4.83 9.57 0.24
N VAL A 43 3.82 8.79 0.60
CA VAL A 43 3.82 7.34 0.37
C VAL A 43 2.54 6.90 -0.34
N LYS A 44 2.70 6.02 -1.30
CA LYS A 44 1.58 5.33 -1.95
C LYS A 44 1.29 3.99 -1.27
N LEU A 45 0.05 3.82 -0.85
CA LEU A 45 -0.50 2.62 -0.24
C LEU A 45 -1.02 1.68 -1.33
N GLY A 46 -0.19 0.77 -1.79
CA GLY A 46 -0.51 -0.18 -2.84
C GLY A 46 0.68 -1.06 -3.21
N GLY A 47 0.58 -1.77 -4.33
CA GLY A 47 1.67 -2.59 -4.88
C GLY A 47 1.93 -3.93 -4.16
N LEU A 48 1.19 -4.26 -3.11
CA LEU A 48 1.35 -5.52 -2.38
C LEU A 48 0.85 -6.75 -3.17
N GLY A 49 0.15 -6.53 -4.29
CA GLY A 49 -0.21 -7.57 -5.24
C GLY A 49 0.95 -8.07 -6.09
N MET A 50 2.10 -7.41 -6.10
CA MET A 50 3.26 -7.82 -6.88
C MET A 50 3.90 -9.11 -6.36
N LYS A 51 4.42 -9.95 -7.26
CA LYS A 51 5.18 -11.16 -6.90
C LYS A 51 6.36 -10.83 -5.97
N VAL A 52 7.07 -9.76 -6.23
CA VAL A 52 8.22 -9.32 -5.42
C VAL A 52 7.85 -9.07 -3.97
N CYS A 53 6.61 -8.64 -3.70
CA CYS A 53 6.07 -8.46 -2.35
C CYS A 53 5.50 -9.75 -1.74
N GLY A 54 5.78 -10.92 -2.33
CA GLY A 54 5.37 -12.22 -1.82
C GLY A 54 3.93 -12.62 -2.17
N SER A 55 3.25 -11.89 -3.05
CA SER A 55 1.92 -12.28 -3.51
C SER A 55 1.97 -13.64 -4.20
N LYS A 56 1.13 -14.57 -3.75
CA LYS A 56 0.96 -15.91 -4.35
C LYS A 56 -0.29 -16.02 -5.22
N PHE A 57 -1.08 -14.94 -5.34
CA PHE A 57 -2.34 -14.97 -6.07
C PHE A 57 -2.19 -15.22 -7.57
N TYR A 58 -1.02 -14.92 -8.13
CA TYR A 58 -0.70 -15.23 -9.54
C TYR A 58 -0.81 -16.70 -9.91
N SER A 59 -0.60 -17.60 -8.94
CA SER A 59 -0.63 -19.06 -9.14
C SER A 59 -1.90 -19.72 -8.63
N ASN A 60 -2.82 -18.96 -8.04
CA ASN A 60 -4.07 -19.53 -7.53
C ASN A 60 -5.06 -19.77 -8.65
N SER A 61 -5.80 -20.89 -8.56
CA SER A 61 -6.88 -21.22 -9.49
C SER A 61 -8.06 -20.26 -9.42
N LYS A 62 -8.22 -19.57 -8.28
CA LYS A 62 -9.26 -18.55 -8.05
C LYS A 62 -8.60 -17.25 -7.61
N PRO A 63 -9.03 -16.10 -8.15
CA PRO A 63 -8.56 -14.81 -7.68
C PRO A 63 -9.02 -14.56 -6.24
N PRO A 64 -8.29 -13.72 -5.48
CA PRO A 64 -8.65 -13.38 -4.11
C PRO A 64 -9.93 -12.54 -4.08
N THR A 65 -10.63 -12.62 -2.95
CA THR A 65 -11.70 -11.68 -2.62
C THR A 65 -11.14 -10.40 -2.00
N SER A 66 -11.95 -9.34 -1.97
CA SER A 66 -11.57 -8.09 -1.31
C SER A 66 -11.39 -8.26 0.22
N ASP A 67 -12.05 -9.24 0.84
CA ASP A 67 -11.84 -9.56 2.27
C ASP A 67 -10.46 -10.15 2.50
N GLN A 68 -10.07 -11.10 1.66
CA GLN A 68 -8.73 -11.73 1.74
C GLN A 68 -7.62 -10.69 1.55
N LEU A 69 -7.75 -9.80 0.56
CA LEU A 69 -6.77 -8.73 0.34
C LEU A 69 -6.73 -7.75 1.51
N SER A 70 -7.91 -7.33 2.01
CA SER A 70 -8.01 -6.44 3.15
C SER A 70 -7.31 -7.02 4.39
N GLU A 71 -7.56 -8.28 4.69
CA GLU A 71 -6.95 -8.96 5.85
C GLU A 71 -5.42 -9.05 5.75
N LEU A 72 -4.91 -9.35 4.56
CA LEU A 72 -3.47 -9.46 4.32
C LEU A 72 -2.73 -8.12 4.33
N TRP A 73 -3.38 -7.05 3.86
CA TRP A 73 -2.70 -5.78 3.62
C TRP A 73 -2.90 -4.72 4.70
N LYS A 74 -3.95 -4.86 5.52
CA LYS A 74 -4.33 -3.83 6.49
C LYS A 74 -3.20 -3.44 7.45
N SER A 75 -2.44 -4.40 7.96
CA SER A 75 -1.35 -4.14 8.90
C SER A 75 -0.24 -3.28 8.27
N TRP A 76 0.14 -3.59 7.04
CA TRP A 76 1.14 -2.83 6.29
C TRP A 76 0.73 -1.37 6.07
N PHE A 77 -0.54 -1.17 5.72
CA PHE A 77 -1.06 0.18 5.47
C PHE A 77 -1.25 0.96 6.75
N PHE A 78 -1.75 0.33 7.81
CA PHE A 78 -1.88 0.99 9.11
C PHE A 78 -0.52 1.41 9.67
N GLU A 79 0.47 0.53 9.66
CA GLU A 79 1.83 0.89 10.09
C GLU A 79 2.42 2.02 9.24
N THR A 80 2.19 2.02 7.92
CA THR A 80 2.65 3.12 7.06
C THR A 80 1.96 4.43 7.43
N ILE A 81 0.64 4.42 7.65
CA ILE A 81 -0.12 5.61 8.04
C ILE A 81 0.31 6.11 9.42
N ASP A 82 0.55 5.21 10.37
CA ASP A 82 1.03 5.57 11.71
C ASP A 82 2.40 6.26 11.66
N LEU A 83 3.29 5.82 10.78
CA LEU A 83 4.62 6.38 10.63
C LEU A 83 4.65 7.73 9.89
N PHE A 84 3.90 7.85 8.79
CA PHE A 84 3.94 9.03 7.92
C PHE A 84 2.84 10.05 8.22
N GLY A 85 1.76 9.62 8.86
CA GLY A 85 0.53 10.39 9.01
C GLY A 85 -0.35 10.36 7.77
N ILE A 86 -1.64 10.54 8.00
CA ILE A 86 -2.69 10.44 6.97
C ILE A 86 -2.47 11.41 5.79
N ASP A 87 -1.93 12.60 6.06
CA ASP A 87 -1.73 13.67 5.08
C ASP A 87 -0.60 13.38 4.08
N ARG A 88 0.23 12.38 4.37
CA ARG A 88 1.33 11.97 3.50
C ARG A 88 1.11 10.62 2.82
N CYS A 89 -0.08 10.03 2.99
CA CYS A 89 -0.42 8.72 2.42
C CYS A 89 -1.54 8.85 1.38
N MET A 90 -1.47 8.05 0.32
CA MET A 90 -2.51 7.97 -0.71
C MET A 90 -2.61 6.55 -1.26
N PHE A 91 -3.83 6.08 -1.54
CA PHE A 91 -4.01 4.78 -2.20
C PHE A 91 -3.56 4.81 -3.66
N GLU A 92 -3.00 3.69 -4.13
CA GLU A 92 -2.66 3.46 -5.53
C GLU A 92 -3.10 2.07 -5.98
N SER A 93 -3.53 1.94 -7.22
CA SER A 93 -3.93 0.65 -7.79
C SER A 93 -2.75 -0.21 -8.21
N ASN A 94 -1.64 0.39 -8.57
CA ASN A 94 -0.51 -0.27 -9.24
C ASN A 94 -0.93 -1.05 -10.50
N PHE A 95 -2.04 -0.66 -11.14
CA PHE A 95 -2.48 -1.28 -12.38
C PHE A 95 -1.73 -0.69 -13.59
N PRO A 96 -1.38 -1.55 -14.56
CA PRO A 96 -1.84 -2.94 -14.76
C PRO A 96 -1.01 -4.01 -14.05
N VAL A 97 0.03 -3.70 -13.27
CA VAL A 97 0.94 -4.70 -12.68
C VAL A 97 0.18 -5.64 -11.74
N ASP A 98 -0.63 -5.11 -10.82
CA ASP A 98 -1.40 -5.92 -9.87
C ASP A 98 -2.59 -6.67 -10.49
N LYS A 99 -2.89 -6.45 -11.79
CA LYS A 99 -3.92 -7.22 -12.52
C LYS A 99 -3.64 -8.73 -12.52
N GLY A 100 -2.39 -9.13 -12.43
CA GLY A 100 -2.03 -10.54 -12.31
C GLY A 100 -2.44 -11.18 -10.98
N SER A 101 -2.67 -10.39 -9.94
CA SER A 101 -3.10 -10.87 -8.61
C SER A 101 -4.59 -10.73 -8.38
N CYS A 102 -5.22 -9.64 -8.83
CA CYS A 102 -6.63 -9.38 -8.55
C CYS A 102 -7.26 -8.45 -9.61
N SER A 103 -8.58 -8.39 -9.64
CA SER A 103 -9.29 -7.40 -10.47
C SER A 103 -9.24 -6.01 -9.84
N TYR A 104 -9.36 -4.97 -10.68
CA TYR A 104 -9.37 -3.57 -10.26
C TYR A 104 -10.45 -3.27 -9.20
N GLY A 105 -11.68 -3.78 -9.43
CA GLY A 105 -12.79 -3.58 -8.48
C GLY A 105 -12.54 -4.27 -7.14
N VAL A 106 -11.96 -5.47 -7.13
CA VAL A 106 -11.61 -6.21 -5.90
C VAL A 106 -10.56 -5.45 -5.10
N LEU A 107 -9.55 -4.90 -5.76
CA LEU A 107 -8.50 -4.11 -5.13
C LEU A 107 -9.08 -2.86 -4.44
N TRP A 108 -9.85 -2.05 -5.15
CA TRP A 108 -10.46 -0.85 -4.56
C TRP A 108 -11.46 -1.16 -3.45
N ASN A 109 -12.20 -2.27 -3.56
CA ASN A 109 -13.06 -2.72 -2.47
C ASN A 109 -12.26 -3.16 -1.24
N ALA A 110 -11.08 -3.76 -1.42
CA ALA A 110 -10.17 -4.04 -0.30
C ALA A 110 -9.74 -2.75 0.41
N PHE A 111 -9.34 -1.71 -0.33
CA PHE A 111 -8.97 -0.42 0.26
C PHE A 111 -10.14 0.24 1.03
N LYS A 112 -11.36 0.18 0.49
CA LYS A 112 -12.56 0.66 1.18
C LYS A 112 -12.80 -0.10 2.50
N LYS A 113 -12.60 -1.42 2.51
CA LYS A 113 -12.72 -2.24 3.72
C LYS A 113 -11.64 -1.91 4.75
N ILE A 114 -10.38 -1.76 4.32
CA ILE A 114 -9.27 -1.35 5.19
C ILE A 114 -9.57 -0.01 5.86
N SER A 115 -10.15 0.93 5.12
CA SER A 115 -10.45 2.28 5.61
C SER A 115 -11.83 2.42 6.29
N THR A 116 -12.54 1.33 6.56
CA THR A 116 -13.93 1.37 7.09
C THR A 116 -14.06 2.26 8.33
N ASN A 117 -13.11 2.15 9.27
CA ASN A 117 -13.15 2.87 10.54
C ASN A 117 -12.53 4.28 10.49
N PHE A 118 -12.01 4.71 9.35
CA PHE A 118 -11.52 6.07 9.17
C PHE A 118 -12.69 7.05 9.01
N SER A 119 -12.52 8.28 9.47
CA SER A 119 -13.46 9.36 9.25
C SER A 119 -13.63 9.67 7.75
N ASN A 120 -14.67 10.41 7.39
CA ASN A 120 -14.88 10.82 6.01
C ASN A 120 -13.77 11.73 5.49
N ASP A 121 -13.20 12.58 6.35
CA ASP A 121 -12.06 13.43 5.99
C ASP A 121 -10.81 12.60 5.70
N GLU A 122 -10.47 11.63 6.57
CA GLU A 122 -9.34 10.73 6.37
C GLU A 122 -9.50 9.90 5.09
N LYS A 123 -10.70 9.37 4.83
CA LYS A 123 -11.00 8.68 3.57
C LYS A 123 -10.81 9.59 2.37
N ASN A 124 -11.33 10.82 2.42
CA ASN A 124 -11.16 11.79 1.34
C ASN A 124 -9.67 12.08 1.08
N LYS A 125 -8.86 12.22 2.12
CA LYS A 125 -7.40 12.41 1.99
C LYS A 125 -6.74 11.21 1.29
N LEU A 126 -6.99 10.00 1.78
CA LEU A 126 -6.36 8.79 1.26
C LEU A 126 -6.76 8.45 -0.19
N PHE A 127 -8.04 8.66 -0.54
CA PHE A 127 -8.55 8.28 -1.87
C PHE A 127 -8.46 9.38 -2.93
N TYR A 128 -8.31 10.64 -2.53
CA TYR A 128 -8.44 11.76 -3.44
C TYR A 128 -7.51 12.94 -3.15
N GLN A 129 -7.68 13.61 -2.00
CA GLN A 129 -7.10 14.93 -1.77
C GLN A 129 -5.57 14.92 -1.80
N ASN A 130 -4.94 13.96 -1.13
CA ASN A 130 -3.47 13.87 -1.08
C ASN A 130 -2.85 13.62 -2.46
N ALA A 131 -3.50 12.81 -3.30
CA ALA A 131 -3.06 12.60 -4.68
C ALA A 131 -3.25 13.86 -5.53
N LYS A 132 -4.42 14.49 -5.42
CA LYS A 132 -4.73 15.76 -6.11
C LYS A 132 -3.68 16.82 -5.85
N GLU A 133 -3.35 17.07 -4.59
CA GLU A 133 -2.35 18.06 -4.18
C GLU A 133 -0.93 17.65 -4.61
N THR A 134 -0.56 16.38 -4.40
CA THR A 134 0.77 15.86 -4.71
C THR A 134 1.12 15.98 -6.19
N TYR A 135 0.14 15.70 -7.05
CA TYR A 135 0.31 15.70 -8.51
C TYR A 135 -0.22 16.98 -9.18
N ASN A 136 -0.69 17.95 -8.38
CA ASN A 136 -1.26 19.21 -8.88
C ASN A 136 -2.37 18.97 -9.95
N ILE A 137 -3.26 18.03 -9.66
CA ILE A 137 -4.34 17.66 -10.58
C ILE A 137 -5.40 18.77 -10.57
N LYS A 138 -5.58 19.40 -11.71
CA LYS A 138 -6.64 20.40 -11.93
C LYS A 138 -7.91 19.68 -12.37
N ILE A 139 -8.93 19.73 -11.52
CA ILE A 139 -10.28 19.20 -11.79
C ILE A 139 -11.25 20.34 -11.55
#